data_4afb144ee64b1c554b41be196037497a
#
_entry.id   4afb144ee64b1c554b41be196037497a
#
_cell.length_a   1.000
_cell.length_b   1.000
_cell.length_c   1.000
_cell.angle_alpha   90.00
_cell.angle_beta   90.00
_cell.angle_gamma   90.00
#
_symmetry.space_group_name_H-M   'P 1'
#
loop_
_entity.id
_entity.type
_entity.pdbx_description
1 polymer ?
#
loop_
_entity_poly.entity_id
_entity_poly.type
_entity_poly.pdbx_seq_one_letter_code
_entity_poly.pdbx_strand_id
1 'polypeptide(L)'
;FNTHGLYRKVTSANWMLSESSGERKTATLAVKLLSRPLSDVQVVLSSSDLSEATLDKYLLSFTPSTWNRVQELTITGEDDDVVDHDVRVRILGYTDSIDTNYASTSSIKTHAFKYTFTNINDDLKKGMSPIVQIGADQKVNELTRVILDGSASYDPDPTGSIVSYKWKYVGQRTDVTITSESESIAYFTGPDISETTVMLFGLEVIDNDKT
;
A
#
# COMPACT_ATOMS: atom_id res chain seq x y z
N PHE A 1 8.31 39.49 -23.86
CA PHE A 1 8.35 38.00 -23.80
C PHE A 1 9.61 37.62 -23.05
N ASN A 2 9.47 36.98 -21.88
CA ASN A 2 10.63 36.48 -21.16
C ASN A 2 11.14 35.24 -21.91
N THR A 3 12.23 35.38 -22.66
CA THR A 3 12.86 34.33 -23.46
C THR A 3 13.76 33.40 -22.61
N HIS A 4 13.97 33.76 -21.36
CA HIS A 4 14.75 32.99 -20.41
C HIS A 4 13.87 32.10 -19.58
N GLY A 5 14.23 30.83 -19.39
CA GLY A 5 13.44 29.90 -18.63
C GLY A 5 13.84 28.45 -18.86
N LEU A 6 13.07 27.55 -18.27
CA LEU A 6 13.27 26.11 -18.39
C LEU A 6 12.22 25.50 -19.32
N TYR A 7 12.65 24.72 -20.30
CA TYR A 7 11.80 23.71 -20.92
C TYR A 7 11.68 22.52 -19.97
N ARG A 8 10.48 22.07 -19.78
CA ARG A 8 10.18 20.94 -18.90
C ARG A 8 9.12 20.07 -19.54
N LYS A 9 9.34 18.77 -19.52
CA LYS A 9 8.37 17.79 -19.97
C LYS A 9 8.34 16.67 -18.94
N VAL A 10 7.17 16.37 -18.43
CA VAL A 10 6.93 15.21 -17.56
C VAL A 10 6.28 14.13 -18.39
N THR A 11 6.76 12.92 -18.23
CA THR A 11 6.15 11.71 -18.78
C THR A 11 5.72 10.84 -17.60
N SER A 12 4.43 10.83 -17.33
CA SER A 12 3.81 9.94 -16.35
C SER A 12 2.37 9.68 -16.77
N ALA A 13 1.80 8.60 -16.30
CA ALA A 13 0.37 8.33 -16.44
C ALA A 13 -0.43 9.19 -15.45
N ASN A 14 -1.07 10.27 -15.94
CA ASN A 14 -2.01 11.11 -15.18
C ASN A 14 -1.47 11.77 -13.90
N TRP A 15 -0.17 12.07 -13.81
CA TRP A 15 0.46 12.67 -12.62
C TRP A 15 0.34 11.79 -11.37
N MET A 16 0.27 10.47 -11.56
CA MET A 16 0.17 9.48 -10.51
C MET A 16 1.47 8.68 -10.45
N LEU A 17 1.94 8.44 -9.26
CA LEU A 17 2.94 7.44 -8.90
C LEU A 17 2.20 6.29 -8.21
N SER A 18 2.88 5.20 -7.95
CA SER A 18 2.33 4.07 -7.21
C SER A 18 3.39 3.54 -6.27
N GLU A 19 2.97 3.12 -5.11
CA GLU A 19 3.81 2.39 -4.16
C GLU A 19 4.17 1.02 -4.69
N SER A 20 3.23 0.36 -5.38
CA SER A 20 3.47 -0.94 -5.97
C SER A 20 4.43 -0.91 -7.18
N SER A 21 5.02 -2.05 -7.45
CA SER A 21 5.83 -2.27 -8.66
C SER A 21 4.94 -2.19 -9.92
N GLY A 22 5.43 -1.57 -10.99
CA GLY A 22 4.71 -1.52 -12.27
C GLY A 22 4.90 -0.22 -13.05
N GLU A 23 4.05 0.00 -14.04
CA GLU A 23 4.18 1.14 -14.99
C GLU A 23 4.05 2.52 -14.33
N ARG A 24 3.44 2.62 -13.15
CA ARG A 24 3.26 3.87 -12.42
C ARG A 24 4.28 4.10 -11.31
N LYS A 25 5.20 3.16 -11.08
CA LYS A 25 6.23 3.30 -10.04
C LYS A 25 7.11 4.52 -10.29
N THR A 26 7.30 4.91 -11.54
CA THR A 26 8.20 6.00 -11.90
C THR A 26 7.58 6.99 -12.87
N ALA A 27 8.06 8.23 -12.81
CA ALA A 27 7.83 9.28 -13.78
C ALA A 27 9.16 9.88 -14.21
N THR A 28 9.26 10.34 -15.46
CA THR A 28 10.46 11.01 -15.97
C THR A 28 10.20 12.50 -16.12
N LEU A 29 11.10 13.33 -15.61
CA LEU A 29 11.13 14.76 -15.82
C LEU A 29 12.33 15.12 -16.70
N ALA A 30 12.05 15.61 -17.90
CA ALA A 30 13.04 16.12 -18.85
C ALA A 30 13.16 17.65 -18.72
N VAL A 31 14.37 18.16 -18.57
CA VAL A 31 14.68 19.58 -18.37
C VAL A 31 15.78 20.04 -19.32
N LYS A 32 15.63 21.23 -19.89
CA LYS A 32 16.71 21.99 -20.56
C LYS A 32 16.48 23.49 -20.39
N LEU A 33 17.48 24.30 -20.64
CA LEU A 33 17.28 25.75 -20.70
C LEU A 33 16.64 26.16 -22.04
N LEU A 34 15.96 27.30 -22.06
CA LEU A 34 15.35 27.86 -23.27
C LEU A 34 16.26 28.85 -24.01
N SER A 35 17.29 29.39 -23.33
CA SER A 35 18.27 30.26 -23.94
C SER A 35 19.66 29.95 -23.36
N ARG A 36 20.69 30.36 -24.12
CA ARG A 36 22.08 30.19 -23.69
C ARG A 36 22.40 31.12 -22.51
N PRO A 37 22.84 30.56 -21.37
CA PRO A 37 23.24 31.35 -20.23
C PRO A 37 24.63 31.96 -20.45
N LEU A 38 24.93 33.02 -19.71
CA LEU A 38 26.26 33.64 -19.65
C LEU A 38 27.22 32.90 -18.70
N SER A 39 26.66 32.19 -17.76
CA SER A 39 27.39 31.40 -16.77
C SER A 39 26.65 30.08 -16.49
N ASP A 40 27.28 29.18 -15.78
CA ASP A 40 26.68 27.93 -15.42
C ASP A 40 25.39 28.14 -14.63
N VAL A 41 24.40 27.27 -14.90
CA VAL A 41 23.08 27.23 -14.23
C VAL A 41 22.91 25.90 -13.59
N GLN A 42 22.65 25.90 -12.31
CA GLN A 42 22.24 24.72 -11.58
C GLN A 42 20.70 24.72 -11.42
N VAL A 43 20.07 23.61 -11.66
CA VAL A 43 18.67 23.37 -11.29
C VAL A 43 18.67 22.44 -10.11
N VAL A 44 18.31 22.99 -8.95
CA VAL A 44 18.24 22.25 -7.68
C VAL A 44 16.82 21.75 -7.50
N LEU A 45 16.69 20.49 -7.17
CA LEU A 45 15.44 19.74 -7.10
C LEU A 45 15.21 19.22 -5.68
N SER A 46 13.95 19.12 -5.30
CA SER A 46 13.57 18.48 -4.03
C SER A 46 12.18 17.83 -4.12
N SER A 47 11.99 16.77 -3.36
CA SER A 47 10.67 16.26 -3.01
C SER A 47 10.17 16.94 -1.75
N SER A 48 8.86 17.17 -1.65
CA SER A 48 8.25 17.68 -0.42
C SER A 48 8.09 16.58 0.64
N ASP A 49 8.18 15.32 0.21
CA ASP A 49 8.09 14.15 1.06
C ASP A 49 8.91 13.02 0.44
N LEU A 50 9.97 12.61 1.12
CA LEU A 50 10.88 11.56 0.67
C LEU A 50 10.39 10.16 1.03
N SER A 51 9.44 10.03 1.94
CA SER A 51 8.78 8.76 2.21
C SER A 51 7.82 8.38 1.10
N GLU A 52 7.34 9.35 0.32
CA GLU A 52 6.36 9.16 -0.73
C GLU A 52 6.95 9.18 -2.15
N ALA A 53 7.97 10.03 -2.36
CA ALA A 53 8.64 10.08 -3.66
C ALA A 53 10.07 10.55 -3.57
N THR A 54 10.95 9.82 -4.22
CA THR A 54 12.38 10.13 -4.34
C THR A 54 12.77 10.53 -5.77
N LEU A 55 13.97 11.09 -5.91
CA LEU A 55 14.57 11.49 -7.18
C LEU A 55 15.92 10.81 -7.35
N ASP A 56 16.22 10.35 -8.57
CA ASP A 56 17.54 9.80 -8.89
C ASP A 56 18.62 10.90 -8.97
N LYS A 57 18.20 12.18 -9.15
CA LYS A 57 19.08 13.35 -9.21
C LYS A 57 18.42 14.56 -8.54
N TYR A 58 19.14 15.21 -7.67
CA TYR A 58 18.70 16.42 -6.98
C TYR A 58 19.35 17.69 -7.56
N LEU A 59 20.23 17.53 -8.54
CA LEU A 59 20.95 18.63 -9.19
C LEU A 59 21.14 18.33 -10.68
N LEU A 60 20.74 19.29 -11.52
CA LEU A 60 21.07 19.29 -12.95
C LEU A 60 21.93 20.51 -13.25
N SER A 61 23.03 20.33 -14.00
CA SER A 61 23.99 21.38 -14.30
C SER A 61 24.03 21.69 -15.79
N PHE A 62 23.84 22.94 -16.16
CA PHE A 62 23.87 23.43 -17.53
C PHE A 62 24.96 24.50 -17.68
N THR A 63 25.80 24.33 -18.67
CA THR A 63 26.85 25.30 -19.01
C THR A 63 26.45 26.10 -20.26
N PRO A 64 27.14 27.20 -20.60
CA PRO A 64 26.96 27.91 -21.88
C PRO A 64 27.12 27.04 -23.13
N SER A 65 27.74 25.86 -22.99
CA SER A 65 27.93 24.90 -24.09
C SER A 65 26.96 23.75 -24.10
N THR A 66 26.26 23.48 -22.98
CA THR A 66 25.36 22.34 -22.81
C THR A 66 23.90 22.72 -22.52
N TRP A 67 23.58 23.98 -22.48
CA TRP A 67 22.32 24.56 -22.05
C TRP A 67 21.08 23.97 -22.75
N ASN A 68 21.19 23.60 -24.03
CA ASN A 68 20.12 23.08 -24.86
C ASN A 68 20.05 21.55 -24.86
N ARG A 69 20.92 20.85 -24.14
CA ARG A 69 20.87 19.41 -23.99
C ARG A 69 19.82 19.06 -22.94
N VAL A 70 18.93 18.15 -23.31
CA VAL A 70 17.95 17.63 -22.37
C VAL A 70 18.67 16.79 -21.32
N GLN A 71 18.37 17.04 -20.05
CA GLN A 71 18.74 16.16 -18.94
C GLN A 71 17.47 15.58 -18.35
N GLU A 72 17.50 14.31 -18.07
CA GLU A 72 16.36 13.58 -17.51
C GLU A 72 16.67 13.13 -16.10
N LEU A 73 15.65 13.14 -15.28
CA LEU A 73 15.66 12.56 -13.95
C LEU A 73 14.42 11.68 -13.78
N THR A 74 14.56 10.69 -12.93
CA THR A 74 13.49 9.77 -12.57
C THR A 74 12.94 10.17 -11.22
N ILE A 75 11.61 10.20 -11.12
CA ILE A 75 10.84 10.35 -9.90
C ILE A 75 10.28 8.98 -9.60
N THR A 76 10.53 8.44 -8.43
CA THR A 76 10.05 7.12 -8.00
C THR A 76 9.06 7.30 -6.86
N GLY A 77 7.89 6.66 -6.96
CA GLY A 77 6.98 6.49 -5.83
C GLY A 77 7.59 5.51 -4.83
N GLU A 78 7.63 5.85 -3.58
CA GLU A 78 8.14 4.97 -2.53
C GLU A 78 7.00 4.08 -2.02
N ASP A 79 7.38 2.91 -1.56
CA ASP A 79 6.53 1.86 -1.03
C ASP A 79 6.77 1.78 0.47
N ASP A 80 5.71 1.80 1.26
CA ASP A 80 5.81 1.53 2.68
C ASP A 80 4.72 0.51 3.11
N ASP A 81 4.62 0.20 4.37
CA ASP A 81 3.61 -0.74 4.89
C ASP A 81 2.52 0.00 5.69
N VAL A 82 2.35 1.30 5.47
CA VAL A 82 1.40 2.13 6.22
C VAL A 82 0.09 2.26 5.44
N VAL A 83 -0.98 1.74 6.01
CA VAL A 83 -2.33 1.93 5.46
C VAL A 83 -2.76 3.36 5.66
N ASP A 84 -2.37 4.24 4.77
CA ASP A 84 -2.81 5.63 4.74
C ASP A 84 -3.70 5.92 3.51
N HIS A 85 -3.77 7.15 3.07
CA HIS A 85 -4.51 7.55 1.89
C HIS A 85 -3.53 7.92 0.79
N ASP A 86 -4.00 7.92 -0.46
CA ASP A 86 -3.24 8.48 -1.59
C ASP A 86 -2.63 9.84 -1.21
N VAL A 87 -1.30 9.93 -1.19
CA VAL A 87 -0.58 11.11 -0.71
C VAL A 87 -0.14 12.01 -1.86
N ARG A 88 -0.33 13.32 -1.69
CA ARG A 88 0.11 14.32 -2.67
C ARG A 88 1.52 14.80 -2.36
N VAL A 89 2.45 14.44 -3.22
CA VAL A 89 3.84 14.86 -3.15
C VAL A 89 4.15 15.94 -4.19
N ARG A 90 5.00 16.89 -3.84
CA ARG A 90 5.41 17.98 -4.72
C ARG A 90 6.89 17.88 -5.06
N ILE A 91 7.18 17.86 -6.35
CA ILE A 91 8.55 17.98 -6.84
C ILE A 91 8.78 19.46 -7.18
N LEU A 92 9.74 20.04 -6.51
CA LEU A 92 10.07 21.45 -6.57
C LEU A 92 11.42 21.61 -7.25
N GLY A 93 11.56 22.66 -8.08
CA GLY A 93 12.81 23.00 -8.70
C GLY A 93 13.04 24.50 -8.68
N TYR A 94 14.27 24.91 -8.40
CA TYR A 94 14.70 26.30 -8.54
C TYR A 94 16.06 26.35 -9.25
N THR A 95 16.34 27.48 -9.91
CA THR A 95 17.61 27.73 -10.57
C THR A 95 18.57 28.48 -9.65
N ASP A 96 19.85 28.17 -9.74
CA ASP A 96 20.95 28.87 -9.08
C ASP A 96 22.00 29.20 -10.12
N SER A 97 22.35 30.48 -10.27
CA SER A 97 23.33 30.98 -11.23
C SER A 97 23.74 32.40 -10.88
N ILE A 98 24.95 32.78 -11.28
CA ILE A 98 25.40 34.20 -11.31
C ILE A 98 24.86 34.95 -12.54
N ASP A 99 24.34 34.21 -13.55
CA ASP A 99 23.61 34.85 -14.65
C ASP A 99 22.25 35.31 -14.14
N THR A 100 22.03 36.61 -14.12
CA THR A 100 20.83 37.24 -13.58
C THR A 100 19.53 36.81 -14.27
N ASN A 101 19.63 36.29 -15.50
CA ASN A 101 18.47 35.74 -16.22
C ASN A 101 18.00 34.38 -15.66
N TYR A 102 18.90 33.72 -14.94
CA TYR A 102 18.65 32.40 -14.32
C TYR A 102 18.85 32.42 -12.81
N ALA A 103 19.32 33.54 -12.26
CA ALA A 103 19.48 33.72 -10.82
C ALA A 103 18.10 33.66 -10.16
N SER A 104 17.93 32.86 -9.14
CA SER A 104 16.81 33.03 -8.23
C SER A 104 17.12 34.28 -7.39
N THR A 105 16.49 35.41 -7.74
CA THR A 105 16.68 36.64 -7.03
C THR A 105 16.19 36.52 -5.60
N SER A 106 17.16 36.75 -4.65
CA SER A 106 16.87 37.17 -3.30
C SER A 106 16.29 36.10 -2.33
N SER A 107 16.37 36.39 -1.07
CA SER A 107 15.91 35.74 0.17
C SER A 107 14.63 34.89 0.14
N ILE A 108 13.88 34.88 -0.95
CA ILE A 108 12.77 33.99 -1.24
C ILE A 108 13.13 33.21 -2.50
N LYS A 109 13.62 31.99 -2.34
CA LYS A 109 13.82 31.06 -3.46
C LYS A 109 12.46 30.76 -4.10
N THR A 110 12.08 31.55 -5.10
CA THR A 110 10.88 31.26 -5.91
C THR A 110 11.16 30.01 -6.73
N HIS A 111 10.35 29.00 -6.54
CA HIS A 111 10.47 27.77 -7.32
C HIS A 111 10.30 28.09 -8.81
N ALA A 112 11.28 27.73 -9.62
CA ALA A 112 11.18 27.85 -11.08
C ALA A 112 10.05 26.95 -11.61
N PHE A 113 9.74 25.89 -10.89
CA PHE A 113 8.59 25.03 -11.17
C PHE A 113 8.18 24.21 -9.93
N LYS A 114 6.94 23.76 -10.00
CA LYS A 114 6.33 22.82 -9.07
C LYS A 114 5.49 21.82 -9.85
N TYR A 115 5.70 20.55 -9.62
CA TYR A 115 4.83 19.48 -10.06
C TYR A 115 4.23 18.80 -8.85
N THR A 116 2.98 18.39 -8.96
CA THR A 116 2.29 17.63 -7.92
C THR A 116 1.93 16.28 -8.50
N PHE A 117 2.37 15.24 -7.85
CA PHE A 117 2.00 13.86 -8.11
C PHE A 117 1.13 13.37 -6.96
N THR A 118 0.34 12.36 -7.22
CA THR A 118 -0.33 11.58 -6.18
C THR A 118 0.36 10.23 -6.14
N ASN A 119 0.95 9.87 -5.00
CA ASN A 119 1.39 8.51 -4.73
C ASN A 119 0.17 7.71 -4.32
N ILE A 120 -0.09 6.64 -5.03
CA ILE A 120 -1.26 5.79 -4.82
C ILE A 120 -0.87 4.73 -3.81
N ASN A 121 -1.53 4.79 -2.66
CA ASN A 121 -1.40 3.77 -1.64
C ASN A 121 -1.96 2.45 -2.15
N ASP A 122 -1.21 1.37 -2.01
CA ASP A 122 -1.64 0.01 -2.29
C ASP A 122 -1.61 -0.89 -1.04
N ASP A 123 -1.33 -0.30 0.12
CA ASP A 123 -1.46 -0.97 1.39
C ASP A 123 -2.92 -1.20 1.74
N LEU A 124 -3.24 -2.44 1.78
CA LEU A 124 -4.56 -2.88 2.17
C LEU A 124 -4.58 -3.00 3.69
N LYS A 125 -5.72 -2.70 4.30
CA LYS A 125 -5.89 -3.00 5.73
C LYS A 125 -5.52 -4.45 5.97
N LYS A 126 -4.35 -4.66 6.56
CA LYS A 126 -3.89 -5.96 7.05
C LYS A 126 -4.26 -6.07 8.53
N GLY A 127 -4.51 -7.29 8.98
CA GLY A 127 -4.76 -7.56 10.40
C GLY A 127 -6.19 -7.29 10.84
N MET A 128 -7.17 -7.36 9.94
CA MET A 128 -8.57 -7.50 10.34
C MET A 128 -8.79 -8.91 10.86
N SER A 129 -9.37 -9.02 12.07
CA SER A 129 -9.70 -10.33 12.63
C SER A 129 -10.60 -11.13 11.70
N PRO A 130 -10.38 -12.44 11.60
CA PRO A 130 -11.18 -13.30 10.74
C PRO A 130 -12.65 -13.34 11.19
N ILE A 131 -13.55 -13.49 10.23
CA ILE A 131 -14.97 -13.60 10.48
C ILE A 131 -15.33 -15.08 10.60
N VAL A 132 -15.72 -15.48 11.80
CA VAL A 132 -16.17 -16.84 12.09
C VAL A 132 -17.60 -17.02 11.61
N GLN A 133 -17.82 -18.00 10.76
CA GLN A 133 -19.16 -18.44 10.35
C GLN A 133 -19.32 -19.93 10.61
N ILE A 134 -20.33 -20.27 11.42
CA ILE A 134 -20.70 -21.64 11.73
C ILE A 134 -22.12 -21.90 11.23
N GLY A 135 -22.43 -23.17 10.99
CA GLY A 135 -23.78 -23.59 10.60
C GLY A 135 -24.83 -23.26 11.65
N ALA A 136 -26.10 -23.39 11.26
CA ALA A 136 -27.23 -23.22 12.17
C ALA A 136 -27.28 -24.31 13.24
N ASP A 137 -27.97 -24.03 14.36
CA ASP A 137 -28.22 -24.99 15.40
C ASP A 137 -28.90 -26.24 14.84
N GLN A 138 -28.44 -27.41 15.27
CA GLN A 138 -28.91 -28.70 14.80
C GLN A 138 -29.69 -29.44 15.92
N LYS A 139 -30.81 -30.03 15.57
CA LYS A 139 -31.54 -30.94 16.46
C LYS A 139 -31.37 -32.37 15.92
N VAL A 140 -30.70 -33.20 16.68
CA VAL A 140 -30.31 -34.54 16.28
C VAL A 140 -30.72 -35.55 17.33
N ASN A 141 -30.82 -36.81 16.95
CA ASN A 141 -31.00 -37.91 17.91
C ASN A 141 -29.66 -38.30 18.52
N GLU A 142 -29.71 -38.93 19.67
CA GLU A 142 -28.56 -39.59 20.27
C GLU A 142 -27.87 -40.55 19.29
N LEU A 143 -26.60 -40.82 19.51
CA LEU A 143 -25.76 -41.74 18.71
C LEU A 143 -25.64 -41.34 17.22
N THR A 144 -26.14 -40.15 16.84
CA THR A 144 -26.06 -39.63 15.49
C THR A 144 -24.75 -38.87 15.31
N ARG A 145 -24.11 -39.09 14.16
CA ARG A 145 -22.94 -38.28 13.75
C ARG A 145 -23.41 -36.89 13.33
N VAL A 146 -22.86 -35.87 13.96
CA VAL A 146 -23.12 -34.45 13.71
C VAL A 146 -21.94 -33.81 13.04
N ILE A 147 -22.21 -32.91 12.08
CA ILE A 147 -21.23 -32.14 11.36
C ILE A 147 -21.15 -30.75 11.98
N LEU A 148 -19.97 -30.33 12.39
CA LEU A 148 -19.65 -28.98 12.80
C LEU A 148 -18.95 -28.31 11.60
N ASP A 149 -19.62 -27.38 10.93
CA ASP A 149 -19.17 -26.78 9.70
C ASP A 149 -18.78 -25.31 9.94
N GLY A 150 -17.50 -25.02 9.86
CA GLY A 150 -16.92 -23.68 9.93
C GLY A 150 -16.29 -23.23 8.62
N SER A 151 -16.51 -23.98 7.53
CA SER A 151 -15.86 -23.73 6.22
C SER A 151 -16.26 -22.40 5.56
N ALA A 152 -17.34 -21.78 6.02
CA ALA A 152 -17.77 -20.46 5.57
C ALA A 152 -17.04 -19.31 6.28
N SER A 153 -16.19 -19.60 7.29
CA SER A 153 -15.33 -18.59 7.93
C SER A 153 -14.32 -18.07 6.94
N TYR A 154 -14.06 -16.77 6.96
CA TYR A 154 -13.14 -16.13 6.02
C TYR A 154 -12.38 -15.01 6.69
N ASP A 155 -11.24 -14.66 6.09
CA ASP A 155 -10.46 -13.49 6.40
C ASP A 155 -10.95 -12.36 5.50
N PRO A 156 -11.36 -11.21 6.07
CA PRO A 156 -11.81 -10.06 5.27
C PRO A 156 -10.67 -9.30 4.60
N ASP A 157 -9.42 -9.59 4.92
CA ASP A 157 -8.28 -8.95 4.28
C ASP A 157 -8.16 -9.43 2.82
N PRO A 158 -7.82 -8.55 1.87
CA PRO A 158 -7.79 -8.90 0.45
C PRO A 158 -6.80 -10.01 0.06
N THR A 159 -5.75 -10.20 0.85
CA THR A 159 -4.78 -11.29 0.73
C THR A 159 -4.88 -12.27 1.91
N GLY A 160 -5.91 -12.09 2.71
CA GLY A 160 -6.12 -12.84 3.93
C GLY A 160 -6.55 -14.28 3.70
N SER A 161 -6.23 -15.15 4.61
CA SER A 161 -6.62 -16.54 4.62
C SER A 161 -6.65 -17.12 6.03
N ILE A 162 -7.61 -18.00 6.29
CA ILE A 162 -7.64 -18.76 7.53
C ILE A 162 -6.53 -19.82 7.49
N VAL A 163 -5.67 -19.82 8.48
CA VAL A 163 -4.56 -20.78 8.61
C VAL A 163 -4.78 -21.83 9.68
N SER A 164 -5.74 -21.62 10.58
CA SER A 164 -6.02 -22.58 11.65
C SER A 164 -7.47 -22.54 12.09
N TYR A 165 -8.01 -23.72 12.37
CA TYR A 165 -9.30 -23.94 12.99
C TYR A 165 -9.11 -24.69 14.30
N LYS A 166 -9.99 -24.44 15.27
CA LYS A 166 -10.01 -25.19 16.52
C LYS A 166 -11.40 -25.26 17.10
N TRP A 167 -12.00 -26.42 16.98
CA TRP A 167 -13.31 -26.72 17.57
C TRP A 167 -13.16 -27.15 19.03
N LYS A 168 -14.05 -26.67 19.86
CA LYS A 168 -14.11 -27.00 21.28
C LYS A 168 -15.54 -27.30 21.69
N TYR A 169 -15.73 -28.34 22.52
CA TYR A 169 -16.97 -28.53 23.26
C TYR A 169 -16.94 -27.61 24.49
N VAL A 170 -18.00 -26.81 24.65
CA VAL A 170 -18.13 -25.83 25.76
C VAL A 170 -19.10 -26.37 26.79
N GLY A 171 -18.79 -27.52 27.36
CA GLY A 171 -19.63 -28.18 28.35
C GLY A 171 -18.82 -29.02 29.33
N GLN A 172 -19.49 -29.66 30.27
CA GLN A 172 -18.85 -30.46 31.34
C GLN A 172 -18.87 -31.98 31.11
N ARG A 173 -19.46 -32.44 30.02
CA ARG A 173 -19.50 -33.86 29.69
C ARG A 173 -18.15 -34.36 29.22
N THR A 174 -17.74 -35.51 29.67
CA THR A 174 -16.45 -36.13 29.32
C THR A 174 -16.58 -37.18 28.21
N ASP A 175 -17.79 -37.51 27.81
CA ASP A 175 -18.12 -38.48 26.76
C ASP A 175 -18.35 -37.83 25.39
N VAL A 176 -18.05 -36.56 25.24
CA VAL A 176 -18.07 -35.83 23.97
C VAL A 176 -16.65 -35.69 23.42
N THR A 177 -16.41 -36.33 22.28
CA THR A 177 -15.14 -36.26 21.56
C THR A 177 -15.37 -35.67 20.18
N ILE A 178 -14.61 -34.64 19.82
CA ILE A 178 -14.60 -34.02 18.50
C ILE A 178 -13.54 -34.71 17.65
N THR A 179 -13.90 -35.14 16.46
CA THR A 179 -12.97 -35.66 15.45
C THR A 179 -12.67 -34.57 14.43
N SER A 180 -11.45 -34.46 14.00
CA SER A 180 -10.97 -33.40 13.09
C SER A 180 -11.14 -31.99 13.69
N GLU A 181 -10.86 -31.83 14.97
CA GLU A 181 -11.06 -30.57 15.71
C GLU A 181 -10.23 -29.41 15.16
N SER A 182 -9.18 -29.69 14.39
CA SER A 182 -8.28 -28.69 13.78
C SER A 182 -8.62 -28.41 12.30
N GLU A 183 -9.71 -28.96 11.78
CA GLU A 183 -10.14 -28.78 10.41
C GLU A 183 -11.34 -27.81 10.34
N SER A 184 -11.60 -27.23 9.16
CA SER A 184 -12.76 -26.38 8.92
C SER A 184 -14.08 -27.12 9.15
N ILE A 185 -14.08 -28.42 8.93
CA ILE A 185 -15.23 -29.31 9.19
C ILE A 185 -14.82 -30.36 10.21
N ALA A 186 -15.51 -30.38 11.34
CA ALA A 186 -15.31 -31.35 12.40
C ALA A 186 -16.58 -32.20 12.63
N TYR A 187 -16.44 -33.24 13.42
CA TYR A 187 -17.51 -34.16 13.68
C TYR A 187 -17.53 -34.58 15.14
N PHE A 188 -18.73 -34.85 15.66
CA PHE A 188 -18.87 -35.58 16.90
C PHE A 188 -20.06 -36.55 16.79
N THR A 189 -20.11 -37.55 17.66
CA THR A 189 -21.29 -38.43 17.78
C THR A 189 -22.06 -38.02 19.01
N GLY A 190 -23.34 -37.78 18.84
CA GLY A 190 -24.23 -37.47 19.98
C GLY A 190 -24.10 -38.56 21.05
N PRO A 191 -23.94 -38.23 22.33
CA PRO A 191 -23.86 -39.20 23.38
C PRO A 191 -25.21 -39.91 23.58
N ASP A 192 -25.17 -41.07 24.25
CA ASP A 192 -26.38 -41.78 24.71
C ASP A 192 -26.94 -40.99 25.91
N ILE A 193 -28.17 -40.53 25.81
CA ILE A 193 -28.82 -39.66 26.81
C ILE A 193 -30.27 -40.04 27.01
N SER A 194 -30.74 -39.95 28.26
CA SER A 194 -32.13 -40.24 28.62
C SER A 194 -33.07 -39.05 28.50
N GLU A 195 -32.52 -37.83 28.34
CA GLU A 195 -33.27 -36.56 28.26
C GLU A 195 -32.68 -35.61 27.27
N THR A 196 -33.53 -34.77 26.64
CA THR A 196 -33.08 -33.74 25.70
C THR A 196 -32.07 -32.81 26.36
N THR A 197 -30.88 -32.70 25.78
CA THR A 197 -29.77 -31.91 26.30
C THR A 197 -29.27 -30.96 25.23
N VAL A 198 -28.94 -29.73 25.63
CA VAL A 198 -28.27 -28.73 24.76
C VAL A 198 -26.80 -28.92 24.88
N MET A 199 -26.11 -29.00 23.77
CA MET A 199 -24.63 -29.04 23.69
C MET A 199 -24.13 -27.82 22.97
N LEU A 200 -23.14 -27.17 23.53
CA LEU A 200 -22.52 -25.99 22.97
C LEU A 200 -21.12 -26.32 22.43
N PHE A 201 -20.89 -25.88 21.20
CA PHE A 201 -19.59 -25.97 20.55
C PHE A 201 -19.10 -24.59 20.17
N GLY A 202 -17.82 -24.35 20.27
CA GLY A 202 -17.15 -23.11 19.85
C GLY A 202 -16.14 -23.40 18.75
N LEU A 203 -16.01 -22.47 17.83
CA LEU A 203 -14.96 -22.46 16.83
C LEU A 203 -14.05 -21.26 17.07
N GLU A 204 -12.77 -21.49 17.10
CA GLU A 204 -11.70 -20.50 17.07
C GLU A 204 -11.02 -20.62 15.71
N VAL A 205 -10.80 -19.50 15.03
CA VAL A 205 -10.06 -19.42 13.77
C VAL A 205 -8.91 -18.45 13.92
N ILE A 206 -7.81 -18.71 13.22
CA ILE A 206 -6.64 -17.84 13.17
C ILE A 206 -6.33 -17.63 11.70
N ASP A 207 -6.06 -16.39 11.33
CA ASP A 207 -5.66 -15.97 10.00
C ASP A 207 -4.13 -16.01 9.80
N ASN A 208 -3.68 -15.66 8.59
CA ASN A 208 -2.26 -15.57 8.27
C ASN A 208 -1.55 -14.39 8.98
N ASP A 209 -2.28 -13.41 9.49
CA ASP A 209 -1.76 -12.28 10.25
C ASP A 209 -1.73 -12.56 11.76
N LYS A 210 -2.22 -13.74 12.19
CA LYS A 210 -2.26 -14.24 13.58
C LYS A 210 -3.15 -13.42 14.50
N THR A 211 -4.24 -12.89 13.98
CA THR A 211 -5.27 -12.15 14.75
C THR A 211 -6.52 -12.98 15.04
#